data_b0c872829c91aa96c5c3caafe475ae49
#
_entry.id   b0c872829c91aa96c5c3caafe475ae49
#
_cell.length_a   1.000
_cell.length_b   1.000
_cell.length_c   1.000
_cell.angle_alpha   90.00
_cell.angle_beta   90.00
_cell.angle_gamma   90.00
#
_symmetry.space_group_name_H-M   'P 1'
#
loop_
_entity.id
_entity.type
_entity.pdbx_description
1 polymer ?
#
loop_
_entity_poly.entity_id
_entity_poly.type
_entity_poly.pdbx_seq_one_letter_code
_entity_poly.pdbx_strand_id
1 'polypeptide(L)'
;MKLFSYAPIENVPPGVELHDAESILPETAFKRLDPAYPNFHTQLTVVQFSDIFRIMLMKYQQGVWLDTDVYLLKQFHPDPDKPYLARXNRSRVGVSALYLPHDHPIIHEFEDYMAATDPLPTWLGLRRGKLRPLYYRLIHKEVTPASIGITVFGNDGISRLARKYGIFKDAAPQENFYYWVGKEATRIYDPAYGLTPIHHPEFIGFHIHKKHKEVVSFQPGSFYMWAIDRVRPLLESKENKELALAD
;
A
#
# COMPACT_ATOMS: atom_id res chain seq x y z
N MET A 1 6.52 -15.71 1.64
CA MET A 1 6.27 -14.26 1.33
C MET A 1 7.33 -13.79 0.34
N LYS A 2 6.96 -12.89 -0.60
CA LYS A 2 7.90 -12.36 -1.60
C LYS A 2 8.12 -10.86 -1.36
N LEU A 3 9.37 -10.44 -1.45
CA LEU A 3 9.77 -9.03 -1.36
C LEU A 3 10.46 -8.65 -2.67
N PHE A 4 9.99 -7.63 -3.33
CA PHE A 4 10.55 -7.18 -4.61
C PHE A 4 11.38 -5.92 -4.40
N SER A 5 12.59 -5.89 -4.97
CA SER A 5 13.50 -4.75 -4.81
C SER A 5 14.32 -4.53 -6.08
N TYR A 6 14.68 -3.27 -6.34
CA TYR A 6 15.58 -2.92 -7.45
C TYR A 6 17.05 -3.04 -7.06
N ALA A 7 17.33 -3.17 -5.77
CA ALA A 7 18.70 -3.25 -5.27
C ALA A 7 18.79 -4.36 -4.23
N PRO A 8 19.98 -4.91 -4.00
CA PRO A 8 20.16 -5.89 -2.93
C PRO A 8 19.70 -5.33 -1.59
N ILE A 9 19.07 -6.18 -0.77
CA ILE A 9 18.63 -5.83 0.58
C ILE A 9 19.31 -6.77 1.54
N GLU A 10 19.96 -6.21 2.55
CA GLU A 10 20.55 -6.98 3.64
C GLU A 10 19.48 -7.29 4.70
N ASN A 11 19.72 -8.33 5.46
CA ASN A 11 18.87 -8.70 6.61
C ASN A 11 17.41 -8.97 6.23
N VAL A 12 17.20 -9.66 5.11
CA VAL A 12 15.85 -10.11 4.72
C VAL A 12 15.38 -11.14 5.76
N PRO A 13 14.18 -10.96 6.34
CA PRO A 13 13.72 -11.89 7.38
C PRO A 13 13.60 -13.33 6.88
N PRO A 14 13.80 -14.32 7.76
CA PRO A 14 13.60 -15.73 7.39
C PRO A 14 12.22 -15.98 6.84
N GLY A 15 12.14 -16.78 5.76
CA GLY A 15 10.87 -17.10 5.11
C GLY A 15 10.40 -16.06 4.11
N VAL A 16 11.17 -14.99 3.92
CA VAL A 16 10.88 -13.98 2.89
C VAL A 16 11.85 -14.20 1.72
N GLU A 17 11.30 -14.34 0.52
CA GLU A 17 12.10 -14.50 -0.70
C GLU A 17 12.33 -13.14 -1.35
N LEU A 18 13.56 -12.80 -1.62
CA LEU A 18 13.89 -11.56 -2.34
C LEU A 18 13.83 -11.80 -3.84
N HIS A 19 13.10 -10.97 -4.55
CA HIS A 19 12.92 -11.02 -6.00
C HIS A 19 13.33 -9.70 -6.64
N ASP A 20 13.74 -9.78 -7.90
CA ASP A 20 14.14 -8.60 -8.68
C ASP A 20 12.88 -7.84 -9.16
N ALA A 21 12.73 -6.62 -8.72
CA ALA A 21 11.60 -5.76 -9.10
C ALA A 21 11.61 -5.44 -10.60
N GLU A 22 12.78 -5.47 -11.27
CA GLU A 22 12.86 -5.24 -12.72
C GLU A 22 11.99 -6.22 -13.50
N SER A 23 11.79 -7.43 -12.97
CA SER A 23 10.96 -8.45 -13.64
C SER A 23 9.47 -8.06 -13.68
N ILE A 24 9.05 -7.14 -12.83
CA ILE A 24 7.65 -6.69 -12.75
C ILE A 24 7.48 -5.37 -13.52
N LEU A 25 8.35 -4.39 -13.25
CA LEU A 25 8.26 -3.06 -13.84
C LEU A 25 9.68 -2.48 -13.87
N PRO A 26 10.20 -2.07 -15.04
CA PRO A 26 11.55 -1.51 -15.08
C PRO A 26 11.66 -0.25 -14.21
N GLU A 27 12.79 -0.09 -13.51
CA GLU A 27 13.00 1.10 -12.71
C GLU A 27 12.87 2.37 -13.55
N THR A 28 13.28 2.32 -14.82
CA THR A 28 13.16 3.45 -15.74
C THR A 28 11.71 3.90 -15.96
N ALA A 29 10.72 3.07 -15.59
CA ALA A 29 9.32 3.46 -15.66
C ALA A 29 8.98 4.63 -14.73
N PHE A 30 9.85 4.96 -13.76
CA PHE A 30 9.73 6.21 -13.00
C PHE A 30 9.60 7.44 -13.91
N LYS A 31 10.21 7.42 -15.10
CA LYS A 31 10.14 8.52 -16.08
C LYS A 31 8.70 8.82 -16.49
N ARG A 32 7.83 7.82 -16.44
CA ARG A 32 6.42 8.01 -16.79
C ARG A 32 5.72 8.94 -15.79
N LEU A 33 6.16 8.92 -14.53
CA LEU A 33 5.60 9.77 -13.48
C LEU A 33 6.34 11.11 -13.36
N ASP A 34 7.65 11.09 -13.60
CA ASP A 34 8.48 12.27 -13.44
C ASP A 34 9.61 12.25 -14.48
N PRO A 35 9.51 13.08 -15.52
CA PRO A 35 10.55 13.13 -16.56
C PRO A 35 11.94 13.47 -16.01
N ALA A 36 12.04 14.06 -14.82
CA ALA A 36 13.32 14.41 -14.22
C ALA A 36 14.07 13.20 -13.62
N TYR A 37 13.44 12.01 -13.58
CA TYR A 37 14.11 10.80 -13.08
C TYR A 37 15.50 10.65 -13.77
N PRO A 38 16.56 10.28 -13.04
CA PRO A 38 16.62 9.86 -11.63
C PRO A 38 16.74 11.00 -10.61
N ASN A 39 16.67 12.24 -11.03
CA ASN A 39 16.91 13.41 -10.19
C ASN A 39 15.63 14.07 -9.68
N PHE A 40 14.54 13.30 -9.54
CA PHE A 40 13.29 13.86 -9.03
C PHE A 40 13.43 14.29 -7.56
N HIS A 41 12.74 15.37 -7.21
CA HIS A 41 12.94 16.04 -5.93
C HIS A 41 11.86 15.73 -4.88
N THR A 42 10.94 14.81 -5.15
CA THR A 42 9.87 14.51 -4.22
C THR A 42 9.68 13.02 -4.00
N GLN A 43 9.54 12.65 -2.73
CA GLN A 43 9.21 11.26 -2.36
C GLN A 43 7.79 10.87 -2.76
N LEU A 44 6.95 11.83 -3.15
CA LEU A 44 5.61 11.53 -3.63
C LEU A 44 5.65 10.65 -4.88
N THR A 45 6.64 10.87 -5.75
CA THR A 45 6.81 10.05 -6.95
C THR A 45 7.11 8.59 -6.60
N VAL A 46 7.92 8.36 -5.56
CA VAL A 46 8.23 7.00 -5.10
C VAL A 46 6.97 6.31 -4.58
N VAL A 47 6.16 7.02 -3.79
CA VAL A 47 4.90 6.48 -3.28
C VAL A 47 3.97 6.12 -4.44
N GLN A 48 3.84 7.00 -5.41
CA GLN A 48 2.97 6.78 -6.57
C GLN A 48 3.47 5.63 -7.44
N PHE A 49 4.79 5.51 -7.60
CA PHE A 49 5.37 4.38 -8.31
C PHE A 49 5.03 3.06 -7.61
N SER A 50 5.12 3.03 -6.27
CA SER A 50 4.73 1.87 -5.49
C SER A 50 3.25 1.51 -5.70
N ASP A 51 2.37 2.52 -5.81
CA ASP A 51 0.96 2.26 -6.09
C ASP A 51 0.76 1.59 -7.46
N ILE A 52 1.55 1.98 -8.46
CA ILE A 52 1.49 1.34 -9.77
C ILE A 52 2.11 -0.07 -9.72
N PHE A 53 3.24 -0.18 -9.03
CA PHE A 53 3.96 -1.46 -8.91
C PHE A 53 3.07 -2.56 -8.31
N ARG A 54 2.30 -2.23 -7.25
CA ARG A 54 1.43 -3.24 -6.62
C ARG A 54 0.36 -3.77 -7.59
N ILE A 55 -0.11 -2.92 -8.51
CA ILE A 55 -1.08 -3.35 -9.51
C ILE A 55 -0.39 -4.26 -10.56
N MET A 56 0.84 -3.92 -10.95
CA MET A 56 1.59 -4.75 -11.90
C MET A 56 1.92 -6.13 -11.31
N LEU A 57 2.20 -6.21 -10.00
CA LEU A 57 2.39 -7.50 -9.33
C LEU A 57 1.18 -8.42 -9.55
N MET A 58 -0.01 -7.86 -9.50
CA MET A 58 -1.25 -8.63 -9.68
C MET A 58 -1.44 -9.05 -11.13
N LYS A 59 -1.05 -8.20 -12.07
CA LYS A 59 -1.04 -8.55 -13.49
C LYS A 59 -0.20 -9.82 -13.72
N TYR A 60 0.94 -9.94 -13.06
CA TYR A 60 1.83 -11.08 -13.18
C TYR A 60 1.54 -12.19 -12.16
N GLN A 61 0.37 -12.14 -11.52
CA GLN A 61 -0.13 -13.19 -10.62
C GLN A 61 0.85 -13.50 -9.48
N GLN A 62 1.47 -12.46 -8.92
CA GLN A 62 2.43 -12.64 -7.84
C GLN A 62 1.78 -12.77 -6.47
N GLY A 63 0.44 -12.69 -6.41
CA GLY A 63 -0.30 -12.91 -5.17
C GLY A 63 -0.97 -11.65 -4.64
N VAL A 64 -1.22 -11.65 -3.35
CA VAL A 64 -1.88 -10.56 -2.65
C VAL A 64 -0.85 -9.50 -2.26
N TRP A 65 -1.17 -8.23 -2.47
CA TRP A 65 -0.33 -7.14 -1.98
C TRP A 65 -0.58 -6.88 -0.50
N LEU A 66 0.50 -6.76 0.25
CA LEU A 66 0.47 -6.26 1.62
C LEU A 66 1.59 -5.23 1.78
N ASP A 67 1.25 -4.07 2.31
CA ASP A 67 2.29 -3.08 2.67
C ASP A 67 3.16 -3.65 3.79
N THR A 68 4.43 -3.26 3.84
CA THR A 68 5.36 -3.76 4.85
C THR A 68 5.02 -3.32 6.27
N ASP A 69 4.12 -2.36 6.42
CA ASP A 69 3.63 -1.91 7.73
C ASP A 69 2.24 -2.48 8.06
N VAL A 70 1.89 -3.63 7.46
CA VAL A 70 0.68 -4.37 7.86
C VAL A 70 1.10 -5.50 8.80
N TYR A 71 0.53 -5.51 10.01
CA TYR A 71 0.69 -6.57 10.98
C TYR A 71 -0.48 -7.55 10.82
N LEU A 72 -0.19 -8.79 10.41
CA LEU A 72 -1.22 -9.81 10.23
C LEU A 72 -1.41 -10.61 11.52
N LEU A 73 -2.65 -10.73 11.95
CA LEU A 73 -3.01 -11.58 13.06
C LEU A 73 -3.59 -12.92 12.60
N LYS A 74 -4.33 -12.88 11.50
CA LYS A 74 -4.95 -14.06 10.90
C LYS A 74 -4.39 -14.33 9.53
N GLN A 75 -4.47 -15.57 9.07
CA GLN A 75 -4.13 -15.89 7.68
C GLN A 75 -5.05 -15.11 6.74
N PHE A 76 -4.47 -14.65 5.64
CA PHE A 76 -5.18 -13.81 4.68
C PHE A 76 -5.05 -14.43 3.29
N HIS A 77 -6.12 -15.11 2.87
CA HIS A 77 -6.18 -15.79 1.58
C HIS A 77 -7.49 -15.40 0.88
N PRO A 78 -7.53 -14.24 0.22
CA PRO A 78 -8.74 -13.88 -0.51
C PRO A 78 -9.01 -14.83 -1.67
N ASP A 79 -10.27 -14.88 -2.09
CA ASP A 79 -10.70 -15.70 -3.22
C ASP A 79 -9.93 -15.29 -4.47
N PRO A 80 -9.19 -16.20 -5.13
CA PRO A 80 -8.39 -15.83 -6.28
C PRO A 80 -9.20 -15.38 -7.50
N ASP A 81 -10.49 -15.68 -7.52
CA ASP A 81 -11.34 -15.28 -8.65
C ASP A 81 -12.05 -13.95 -8.43
N LYS A 82 -11.84 -13.30 -7.29
CA LYS A 82 -12.56 -12.06 -6.94
C LYS A 82 -11.62 -10.97 -6.45
N PRO A 83 -11.90 -9.71 -6.80
CA PRO A 83 -11.12 -8.63 -6.20
C PRO A 83 -11.33 -8.58 -4.69
N TYR A 84 -10.27 -8.25 -3.96
CA TYR A 84 -10.34 -7.94 -2.54
C TYR A 84 -9.90 -6.50 -2.31
N LEU A 85 -10.79 -5.70 -1.75
CA LEU A 85 -10.52 -4.33 -1.31
C LEU A 85 -11.17 -4.18 0.07
N ALA A 86 -10.52 -3.48 0.99
CA ALA A 86 -11.10 -3.17 2.30
C ALA A 86 -11.31 -1.66 2.42
N ARG A 87 -12.38 -1.27 3.10
CA ARG A 87 -12.71 0.15 3.30
C ARG A 87 -11.65 0.85 4.16
N UNK A 88 -11.32 2.08 3.77
CA UNK A 88 -10.60 2.75 4.47
C UNK A 88 -11.30 3.53 5.23
N ASN A 89 -12.44 4.00 4.72
CA ASN A 89 -13.54 4.75 5.36
C ASN A 89 -14.79 4.70 4.44
N ARG A 90 -15.82 5.47 4.79
CA ARG A 90 -17.08 5.44 4.02
C ARG A 90 -16.91 5.81 2.55
N SER A 91 -15.91 6.62 2.20
CA SER A 91 -15.75 7.12 0.84
C SER A 91 -14.57 6.52 0.09
N ARG A 92 -13.70 5.76 0.75
CA ARG A 92 -12.49 5.23 0.13
C ARG A 92 -12.18 3.82 0.57
N VAL A 93 -11.53 3.08 -0.33
CA VAL A 93 -10.86 1.83 0.03
C VAL A 93 -9.40 2.15 0.37
N GLY A 94 -8.81 1.30 1.20
CA GLY A 94 -7.37 1.32 1.46
C GLY A 94 -6.67 0.42 0.48
N VAL A 95 -5.37 0.67 0.26
CA VAL A 95 -4.58 -0.10 -0.69
C VAL A 95 -3.42 -0.86 -0.02
N SER A 96 -3.40 -0.88 1.32
CA SER A 96 -2.33 -1.56 2.07
C SER A 96 -2.50 -3.08 2.08
N ALA A 97 -3.72 -3.56 1.84
CA ALA A 97 -4.02 -4.97 1.63
C ALA A 97 -4.99 -5.03 0.46
N LEU A 98 -4.59 -5.69 -0.64
CA LEU A 98 -5.34 -5.56 -1.87
C LEU A 98 -5.06 -6.75 -2.79
N TYR A 99 -6.09 -7.19 -3.50
CA TYR A 99 -5.95 -8.22 -4.53
C TYR A 99 -6.91 -7.95 -5.69
N LEU A 100 -6.40 -8.14 -6.91
CA LEU A 100 -7.20 -8.11 -8.14
C LEU A 100 -6.81 -9.34 -8.97
N PRO A 101 -7.80 -10.07 -9.53
CA PRO A 101 -7.47 -11.10 -10.52
C PRO A 101 -6.69 -10.49 -11.70
N HIS A 102 -5.81 -11.27 -12.31
CA HIS A 102 -4.79 -10.77 -13.26
C HIS A 102 -5.35 -10.06 -14.50
N ASP A 103 -6.60 -10.30 -14.84
CA ASP A 103 -7.25 -9.68 -16.01
C ASP A 103 -8.29 -8.63 -15.61
N HIS A 104 -8.29 -8.19 -14.37
CA HIS A 104 -9.30 -7.25 -13.88
C HIS A 104 -9.18 -5.90 -14.61
N PRO A 105 -10.30 -5.26 -14.97
CA PRO A 105 -10.26 -3.98 -15.72
C PRO A 105 -9.44 -2.87 -15.06
N ILE A 106 -9.36 -2.84 -13.73
CA ILE A 106 -8.52 -1.85 -13.04
C ILE A 106 -7.06 -2.00 -13.46
N ILE A 107 -6.57 -3.24 -13.63
CA ILE A 107 -5.19 -3.47 -14.08
C ILE A 107 -5.01 -2.86 -15.48
N HIS A 108 -5.98 -3.06 -16.37
CA HIS A 108 -5.91 -2.49 -17.73
C HIS A 108 -5.88 -0.96 -17.72
N GLU A 109 -6.59 -0.32 -16.79
CA GLU A 109 -6.52 1.14 -16.64
C GLU A 109 -5.11 1.61 -16.34
N PHE A 110 -4.41 0.90 -15.44
CA PHE A 110 -3.02 1.22 -15.11
C PHE A 110 -2.09 0.95 -16.28
N GLU A 111 -2.28 -0.15 -17.01
CA GLU A 111 -1.49 -0.44 -18.22
C GLU A 111 -1.68 0.66 -19.27
N ASP A 112 -2.93 1.07 -19.50
CA ASP A 112 -3.25 2.14 -20.45
C ASP A 112 -2.58 3.45 -20.04
N TYR A 113 -2.61 3.76 -18.73
CA TYR A 113 -1.92 4.94 -18.24
C TYR A 113 -0.42 4.87 -18.52
N MET A 114 0.22 3.73 -18.25
CA MET A 114 1.66 3.59 -18.46
C MET A 114 2.04 3.69 -19.93
N ALA A 115 1.15 3.30 -20.85
CA ALA A 115 1.39 3.37 -22.29
C ALA A 115 1.04 4.74 -22.89
N ALA A 116 0.28 5.58 -22.19
CA ALA A 116 -0.16 6.88 -22.69
C ALA A 116 0.90 7.95 -22.48
N THR A 117 0.66 9.13 -23.08
CA THR A 117 1.56 10.27 -22.97
C THR A 117 1.05 11.34 -22.02
N ASP A 118 -0.26 11.40 -21.76
CA ASP A 118 -0.83 12.38 -20.84
C ASP A 118 -0.22 12.15 -19.44
N PRO A 119 0.31 13.18 -18.79
CA PRO A 119 0.91 13.01 -17.46
C PRO A 119 -0.09 12.54 -16.42
N LEU A 120 -1.40 12.78 -16.60
CA LEU A 120 -2.41 12.43 -15.60
C LEU A 120 -3.27 11.26 -16.07
N PRO A 121 -3.69 10.39 -15.14
CA PRO A 121 -4.59 9.31 -15.50
C PRO A 121 -6.01 9.80 -15.76
N THR A 122 -6.76 9.00 -16.53
CA THR A 122 -8.10 9.36 -16.99
C THR A 122 -9.17 9.32 -15.90
N TRP A 123 -8.92 8.60 -14.80
CA TRP A 123 -9.93 8.41 -13.74
C TRP A 123 -10.07 9.58 -12.77
N LEU A 124 -9.25 10.61 -12.92
CA LEU A 124 -9.39 11.81 -12.08
C LEU A 124 -10.65 12.57 -12.44
N GLY A 125 -11.33 13.08 -11.42
CA GLY A 125 -12.53 13.89 -11.66
C GLY A 125 -12.20 15.26 -12.21
N LEU A 126 -13.23 16.03 -12.52
CA LEU A 126 -13.11 17.35 -13.16
C LEU A 126 -12.10 18.26 -12.45
N ARG A 127 -12.20 18.36 -11.12
CA ARG A 127 -11.32 19.27 -10.35
C ARG A 127 -9.84 18.93 -10.50
N ARG A 128 -9.46 17.65 -10.30
CA ARG A 128 -8.05 17.23 -10.29
C ARG A 128 -7.54 16.86 -11.68
N GLY A 129 -8.43 16.45 -12.57
CA GLY A 129 -8.03 16.02 -13.91
C GLY A 129 -8.07 17.11 -14.96
N LYS A 130 -8.82 18.18 -14.72
CA LYS A 130 -8.99 19.26 -15.71
C LYS A 130 -8.72 20.65 -15.13
N LEU A 131 -9.44 21.05 -14.08
CA LEU A 131 -9.37 22.43 -13.58
C LEU A 131 -8.00 22.74 -12.94
N ARG A 132 -7.50 21.86 -12.08
CA ARG A 132 -6.20 22.08 -11.43
C ARG A 132 -5.05 22.06 -12.44
N PRO A 133 -4.98 21.11 -13.39
CA PRO A 133 -3.93 21.16 -14.41
C PRO A 133 -3.99 22.43 -15.26
N LEU A 134 -5.19 22.89 -15.64
CA LEU A 134 -5.31 24.14 -16.39
C LEU A 134 -4.76 25.33 -15.59
N TYR A 135 -5.13 25.43 -14.32
CA TYR A 135 -4.64 26.48 -13.44
C TYR A 135 -3.11 26.43 -13.33
N TYR A 136 -2.53 25.23 -13.14
CA TYR A 136 -1.07 25.06 -13.04
C TYR A 136 -0.38 25.53 -14.31
N ARG A 137 -0.92 25.18 -15.48
CA ARG A 137 -0.35 25.64 -16.76
C ARG A 137 -0.40 27.16 -16.89
N LEU A 138 -1.49 27.79 -16.44
CA LEU A 138 -1.62 29.24 -16.48
C LEU A 138 -0.60 29.95 -15.61
N ILE A 139 -0.18 29.35 -14.50
CA ILE A 139 0.83 29.93 -13.60
C ILE A 139 2.22 29.34 -13.85
N HIS A 140 2.39 28.64 -14.98
CA HIS A 140 3.67 28.00 -15.38
C HIS A 140 4.20 26.99 -14.38
N LYS A 141 3.30 26.30 -13.66
CA LYS A 141 3.65 25.21 -12.77
C LYS A 141 3.56 23.89 -13.53
N GLU A 142 4.56 23.02 -13.35
CA GLU A 142 4.58 21.73 -14.02
C GLU A 142 3.42 20.83 -13.56
N VAL A 143 2.81 20.13 -14.51
CA VAL A 143 1.73 19.17 -14.24
C VAL A 143 2.31 17.77 -14.24
N THR A 144 2.39 17.16 -13.03
CA THR A 144 2.81 15.78 -12.85
C THR A 144 1.79 15.12 -11.91
N PRO A 145 1.75 13.79 -11.85
CA PRO A 145 0.88 13.14 -10.85
C PRO A 145 1.19 13.62 -9.43
N ALA A 146 2.48 13.81 -9.10
CA ALA A 146 2.86 14.27 -7.76
C ALA A 146 2.33 15.66 -7.45
N SER A 147 2.28 16.57 -8.46
CA SER A 147 1.77 17.92 -8.25
C SER A 147 0.25 17.94 -8.03
N ILE A 148 -0.46 16.90 -8.51
CA ILE A 148 -1.92 16.81 -8.37
C ILE A 148 -2.30 16.19 -7.01
N GLY A 149 -1.55 15.21 -6.55
CA GLY A 149 -1.80 14.65 -5.22
C GLY A 149 -1.30 13.23 -5.05
N ILE A 150 -0.87 12.92 -3.84
CA ILE A 150 -0.23 11.64 -3.52
C ILE A 150 -1.13 10.43 -3.78
N THR A 151 -2.45 10.57 -3.65
CA THR A 151 -3.38 9.44 -3.70
C THR A 151 -3.94 9.16 -5.10
N VAL A 152 -3.36 9.79 -6.13
CA VAL A 152 -3.85 9.69 -7.52
C VAL A 152 -3.92 8.23 -8.00
N PHE A 153 -2.93 7.41 -7.65
CA PHE A 153 -2.87 5.99 -8.01
C PHE A 153 -3.28 5.07 -6.85
N GLY A 154 -3.18 5.57 -5.63
CA GLY A 154 -3.49 4.82 -4.42
C GLY A 154 -4.97 4.90 -4.03
N ASN A 155 -5.22 5.24 -2.77
CA ASN A 155 -6.57 5.18 -2.19
C ASN A 155 -7.63 5.89 -3.03
N ASP A 156 -7.36 7.11 -3.50
CA ASP A 156 -8.37 7.85 -4.28
C ASP A 156 -8.53 7.24 -5.67
N GLY A 157 -7.42 6.93 -6.34
CA GLY A 157 -7.48 6.33 -7.68
C GLY A 157 -8.22 5.00 -7.69
N ILE A 158 -7.81 4.09 -6.81
CA ILE A 158 -8.44 2.76 -6.72
C ILE A 158 -9.91 2.89 -6.32
N SER A 159 -10.25 3.82 -5.42
CA SER A 159 -11.65 4.03 -5.02
C SER A 159 -12.52 4.49 -6.19
N ARG A 160 -11.97 5.38 -7.03
CA ARG A 160 -12.69 5.84 -8.24
C ARG A 160 -12.88 4.70 -9.24
N LEU A 161 -11.83 3.94 -9.48
CA LEU A 161 -11.90 2.80 -10.40
C LEU A 161 -12.80 1.70 -9.85
N ALA A 162 -12.77 1.45 -8.53
CA ALA A 162 -13.65 0.48 -7.90
C ALA A 162 -15.13 0.85 -8.10
N ARG A 163 -15.44 2.15 -8.04
CA ARG A 163 -16.82 2.61 -8.36
C ARG A 163 -17.15 2.44 -9.83
N LYS A 164 -16.21 2.81 -10.70
CA LYS A 164 -16.40 2.68 -12.15
C LYS A 164 -16.75 1.24 -12.54
N TYR A 165 -16.09 0.28 -11.90
CA TYR A 165 -16.29 -1.14 -12.21
C TYR A 165 -17.22 -1.87 -11.24
N GLY A 166 -17.92 -1.13 -10.38
CA GLY A 166 -18.99 -1.67 -9.54
C GLY A 166 -18.57 -2.49 -8.34
N ILE A 167 -17.26 -2.58 -8.05
CA ILE A 167 -16.75 -3.42 -6.96
C ILE A 167 -16.60 -2.67 -5.62
N PHE A 168 -16.79 -1.36 -5.63
CA PHE A 168 -16.67 -0.57 -4.40
C PHE A 168 -17.67 -1.01 -3.33
N LYS A 169 -18.88 -1.37 -3.76
CA LYS A 169 -19.95 -1.79 -2.83
C LYS A 169 -19.60 -3.09 -2.09
N ASP A 170 -18.82 -3.94 -2.75
CA ASP A 170 -18.44 -5.26 -2.22
C ASP A 170 -17.14 -5.22 -1.40
N ALA A 171 -16.57 -4.03 -1.20
CA ALA A 171 -15.36 -3.89 -0.41
C ALA A 171 -15.58 -4.36 1.03
N ALA A 172 -14.62 -5.12 1.54
CA ALA A 172 -14.66 -5.68 2.88
C ALA A 172 -14.73 -4.60 3.97
N PRO A 173 -15.21 -4.95 5.16
CA PRO A 173 -15.31 -3.98 6.25
C PRO A 173 -13.99 -3.31 6.58
N GLN A 174 -14.08 -2.06 7.05
CA GLN A 174 -12.93 -1.27 7.45
C GLN A 174 -12.11 -2.01 8.52
N GLU A 175 -12.80 -2.71 9.41
CA GLU A 175 -12.22 -3.40 10.54
C GLU A 175 -11.24 -4.50 10.14
N ASN A 176 -11.30 -4.98 8.88
CA ASN A 176 -10.37 -6.01 8.41
C ASN A 176 -8.91 -5.56 8.57
N PHE A 177 -8.57 -4.30 8.17
CA PHE A 177 -7.18 -3.80 8.21
C PHE A 177 -7.04 -2.38 8.74
N TYR A 178 -8.14 -1.63 8.83
CA TYR A 178 -8.10 -0.19 9.13
C TYR A 178 -8.96 0.14 10.34
N TYR A 179 -8.82 -0.67 11.39
CA TYR A 179 -9.66 -0.55 12.60
C TYR A 179 -9.62 0.87 13.19
N TRP A 180 -8.42 1.39 13.38
CA TRP A 180 -8.22 2.77 13.84
C TRP A 180 -7.50 3.56 12.74
N VAL A 181 -8.17 4.57 12.17
CA VAL A 181 -7.60 5.41 11.12
C VAL A 181 -7.81 6.89 11.42
N GLY A 182 -7.13 7.75 10.69
CA GLY A 182 -7.28 9.18 10.85
C GLY A 182 -6.90 9.64 12.26
N LYS A 183 -7.82 10.32 12.94
CA LYS A 183 -7.58 10.82 14.29
C LYS A 183 -7.43 9.70 15.31
N GLU A 184 -7.96 8.54 15.02
CA GLU A 184 -7.89 7.39 15.94
C GLU A 184 -6.63 6.54 15.75
N ALA A 185 -5.81 6.82 14.73
CA ALA A 185 -4.66 5.98 14.42
C ALA A 185 -3.65 5.89 15.58
N THR A 186 -3.56 6.91 16.42
CA THR A 186 -2.65 6.90 17.58
C THR A 186 -3.09 5.97 18.70
N ARG A 187 -4.35 5.52 18.69
CA ARG A 187 -4.85 4.58 19.71
C ARG A 187 -4.06 3.28 19.77
N ILE A 188 -3.39 2.92 18.68
CA ILE A 188 -2.56 1.72 18.62
C ILE A 188 -1.41 1.76 19.64
N TYR A 189 -0.99 2.96 20.05
CA TYR A 189 0.11 3.17 20.98
C TYR A 189 -0.34 3.41 22.42
N ASP A 190 -1.65 3.52 22.65
CA ASP A 190 -2.21 3.94 23.94
C ASP A 190 -2.79 2.74 24.67
N PRO A 191 -2.24 2.38 25.85
CA PRO A 191 -2.75 1.23 26.61
C PRO A 191 -4.21 1.36 27.04
N ALA A 192 -4.77 2.57 27.08
CA ALA A 192 -6.19 2.76 27.41
C ALA A 192 -7.12 2.03 26.43
N TYR A 193 -6.68 1.84 25.19
CA TYR A 193 -7.46 1.14 24.16
C TYR A 193 -7.10 -0.34 24.05
N GLY A 194 -5.98 -0.75 24.63
CA GLY A 194 -5.57 -2.15 24.76
C GLY A 194 -5.62 -2.93 23.46
N LEU A 195 -6.17 -4.13 23.53
CA LEU A 195 -6.26 -5.07 22.41
C LEU A 195 -7.66 -5.09 21.78
N THR A 196 -8.40 -4.00 21.87
CA THR A 196 -9.77 -3.92 21.35
C THR A 196 -9.92 -4.47 19.92
N PRO A 197 -9.02 -4.14 18.96
CA PRO A 197 -9.22 -4.63 17.59
C PRO A 197 -9.26 -6.15 17.45
N ILE A 198 -8.45 -6.89 18.22
CA ILE A 198 -8.37 -8.35 18.03
C ILE A 198 -9.64 -9.08 18.43
N HIS A 199 -10.52 -8.43 19.21
CA HIS A 199 -11.79 -9.00 19.62
C HIS A 199 -12.89 -8.78 18.57
N HIS A 200 -12.62 -7.98 17.53
CA HIS A 200 -13.61 -7.75 16.49
C HIS A 200 -13.60 -8.94 15.49
N PRO A 201 -14.77 -9.52 15.19
CA PRO A 201 -14.80 -10.69 14.32
C PRO A 201 -14.23 -10.47 12.92
N GLU A 202 -14.35 -9.26 12.40
CA GLU A 202 -13.87 -8.93 11.05
C GLU A 202 -12.37 -8.59 11.00
N PHE A 203 -11.70 -8.51 12.15
CA PHE A 203 -10.29 -8.10 12.19
C PHE A 203 -9.39 -9.20 11.62
N ILE A 204 -8.55 -8.83 10.65
CA ILE A 204 -7.58 -9.74 10.03
C ILE A 204 -6.15 -9.28 10.39
N GLY A 205 -5.91 -7.99 10.28
CA GLY A 205 -4.61 -7.40 10.56
C GLY A 205 -4.73 -5.90 10.77
N PHE A 206 -3.61 -5.25 11.01
CA PHE A 206 -3.60 -3.83 11.31
C PHE A 206 -2.59 -3.11 10.42
N HIS A 207 -3.04 -2.12 9.65
CA HIS A 207 -2.15 -1.24 8.90
C HIS A 207 -1.65 -0.16 9.85
N ILE A 208 -0.33 -0.13 10.08
CA ILE A 208 0.29 0.78 11.05
C ILE A 208 0.63 2.08 10.33
N HIS A 209 -0.10 3.13 10.65
CA HIS A 209 0.11 4.45 10.03
C HIS A 209 1.43 5.09 10.47
N LYS A 210 2.11 5.73 9.53
CA LYS A 210 3.39 6.40 9.79
C LYS A 210 3.25 7.78 10.47
N LYS A 211 2.05 8.26 10.70
CA LYS A 211 1.81 9.60 11.29
C LYS A 211 1.94 9.60 12.81
N HIS A 212 3.08 9.11 13.31
CA HIS A 212 3.23 8.97 14.76
C HIS A 212 4.52 9.59 15.28
N LYS A 213 4.97 10.65 14.63
CA LYS A 213 6.11 11.44 15.11
C LYS A 213 5.84 12.07 16.48
N GLU A 214 4.55 12.17 16.83
CA GLU A 214 4.15 12.76 18.11
C GLU A 214 4.09 11.73 19.25
N VAL A 215 4.26 10.45 18.96
CA VAL A 215 4.25 9.42 20.00
C VAL A 215 5.59 9.47 20.74
N VAL A 216 5.54 9.84 22.01
CA VAL A 216 6.74 10.08 22.81
C VAL A 216 7.32 8.77 23.38
N SER A 217 6.46 7.77 23.60
CA SER A 217 6.93 6.49 24.15
C SER A 217 5.99 5.37 23.75
N PHE A 218 6.54 4.17 23.66
CA PHE A 218 5.79 2.95 23.39
C PHE A 218 5.46 2.31 24.73
N GLN A 219 4.18 2.36 25.13
CA GLN A 219 3.76 1.97 26.46
C GLN A 219 3.31 0.51 26.54
N PRO A 220 3.74 -0.22 27.57
CA PRO A 220 3.21 -1.57 27.82
C PRO A 220 1.68 -1.53 27.94
N GLY A 221 1.04 -2.59 27.43
CA GLY A 221 -0.42 -2.66 27.41
C GLY A 221 -1.06 -2.10 26.16
N SER A 222 -0.29 -1.38 25.32
CA SER A 222 -0.79 -0.93 24.03
C SER A 222 -0.78 -2.07 23.01
N PHE A 223 -1.61 -1.96 21.98
CA PHE A 223 -1.63 -2.92 20.88
C PHE A 223 -0.24 -3.03 20.22
N TYR A 224 0.39 -1.88 19.99
CA TYR A 224 1.69 -1.83 19.31
C TYR A 224 2.74 -2.64 20.06
N MET A 225 2.86 -2.43 21.38
CA MET A 225 3.85 -3.16 22.17
C MET A 225 3.52 -4.66 22.26
N TRP A 226 2.23 -4.99 22.40
CA TRP A 226 1.80 -6.38 22.38
C TRP A 226 2.21 -7.05 21.05
N ALA A 227 2.00 -6.38 19.92
CA ALA A 227 2.34 -6.93 18.61
C ALA A 227 3.84 -7.18 18.46
N ILE A 228 4.68 -6.22 18.91
CA ILE A 228 6.14 -6.37 18.89
C ILE A 228 6.56 -7.54 19.79
N ASP A 229 6.04 -7.59 21.02
CA ASP A 229 6.43 -8.64 21.98
C ASP A 229 6.01 -10.03 21.47
N ARG A 230 4.91 -10.12 20.71
CA ARG A 230 4.46 -11.39 20.16
C ARG A 230 5.36 -11.88 19.02
N VAL A 231 5.92 -10.99 18.22
CA VAL A 231 6.73 -11.35 17.04
C VAL A 231 8.20 -11.54 17.38
N ARG A 232 8.75 -10.76 18.33
CA ARG A 232 10.17 -10.77 18.66
C ARG A 232 10.73 -12.16 18.96
N PRO A 233 10.09 -12.98 19.83
CA PRO A 233 10.64 -14.32 20.11
C PRO A 233 10.69 -15.23 18.87
N LEU A 234 9.77 -15.06 17.92
CA LEU A 234 9.76 -15.86 16.70
C LEU A 234 10.94 -15.54 15.82
N LEU A 235 11.30 -14.26 15.71
CA LEU A 235 12.46 -13.82 14.93
C LEU A 235 13.77 -14.30 15.58
N GLU A 236 13.90 -14.13 16.88
CA GLU A 236 15.10 -14.56 17.63
C GLU A 236 15.31 -16.06 17.55
N SER A 237 14.23 -16.85 17.66
CA SER A 237 14.28 -18.31 17.57
C SER A 237 14.78 -18.76 16.18
N LYS A 238 14.34 -18.13 15.11
CA LYS A 238 14.76 -18.47 13.76
C LYS A 238 16.23 -18.10 13.52
N GLU A 239 16.66 -16.94 14.00
CA GLU A 239 18.06 -16.51 13.92
C GLU A 239 18.98 -17.50 14.61
N ASN A 240 18.60 -17.93 15.82
CA ASN A 240 19.38 -18.90 16.59
C ASN A 240 19.49 -20.26 15.86
N LYS A 241 18.40 -20.71 15.23
CA LYS A 241 18.42 -21.96 14.45
C LYS A 241 19.33 -21.85 13.24
N GLU A 242 19.30 -20.73 12.53
CA GLU A 242 20.15 -20.51 11.36
C GLU A 242 21.63 -20.47 11.75
N LEU A 243 21.97 -19.82 12.87
CA LEU A 243 23.32 -19.79 13.38
C LEU A 243 23.79 -21.19 13.75
N ALA A 244 22.96 -21.99 14.40
CA ALA A 244 23.28 -23.36 14.77
C ALA A 244 23.54 -24.26 13.55
N LEU A 245 22.86 -24.01 12.44
CA LEU A 245 23.04 -24.77 11.20
C LEU A 245 24.31 -24.36 10.43
N ALA A 246 24.83 -23.16 10.70
CA ALA A 246 26.05 -22.65 10.05
C ALA A 246 27.34 -23.14 10.73
N ASP A 247 27.25 -23.62 11.98
CA ASP A 247 28.41 -24.21 12.74
C ASP A 247 28.54 -25.71 12.48
#